data_924043ca48d741bde5c131aa9b95d350
#
_entry.id   924043ca48d741bde5c131aa9b95d350
#
_cell.length_a   1.000
_cell.length_b   1.000
_cell.length_c   1.000
_cell.angle_alpha   90.00
_cell.angle_beta   90.00
_cell.angle_gamma   90.00
#
_symmetry.space_group_name_H-M   'P 1'
#
loop_
_entity.id
_entity.type
_entity.pdbx_description
1 polymer ?
#
loop_
_entity_poly.entity_id
_entity_poly.type
_entity_poly.pdbx_seq_one_letter_code
_entity_poly.pdbx_strand_id
1 'polypeptide(L)'
;MNFKNIHFYLHTICRYFLATVILSYAFAKILGTQFTTQPSVYDQPIGSLTGFELTWYYYGYSFWYGVFIAVSQIASSLLLFFRRTTRVGIVLYLSFMVNILLVDYAYDIDGAKGMATLLTLMALFVFLSEYKVFLKYFLTEAPLFQDADRPNWINKIKFLKWVYIPIVFLGIFFGLSTLKSKFMAKNQFYGTWQNTDTLSNFKYYNFEVANTFKIKGDANLQKVVNGFYSFTSDSIVLRTPKKEYLNSIEDENANSVLNPDISKMSTIISGTYNIRGNEMIIKMDSSKIVLKRVR
;
A
#
# COMPACT_ATOMS: atom_id res chain seq x y z
N MET A 1 -49.06 -8.49 -7.84
CA MET A 1 -48.27 -8.39 -6.63
C MET A 1 -47.89 -6.90 -6.45
N ASN A 2 -48.16 -6.32 -5.26
CA ASN A 2 -47.89 -4.89 -5.06
C ASN A 2 -46.38 -4.64 -5.04
N PHE A 3 -45.90 -3.53 -5.63
CA PHE A 3 -44.47 -3.17 -5.69
C PHE A 3 -43.79 -3.19 -4.30
N LYS A 4 -44.48 -2.75 -3.26
CA LYS A 4 -44.02 -2.80 -1.88
C LYS A 4 -43.69 -4.22 -1.40
N ASN A 5 -44.49 -5.20 -1.82
CA ASN A 5 -44.28 -6.59 -1.45
C ASN A 5 -43.09 -7.18 -2.16
N ILE A 6 -42.89 -6.85 -3.45
CA ILE A 6 -41.71 -7.28 -4.23
C ILE A 6 -40.45 -6.75 -3.59
N HIS A 7 -40.41 -5.43 -3.30
CA HIS A 7 -39.27 -4.77 -2.65
C HIS A 7 -38.97 -5.42 -1.28
N PHE A 8 -39.99 -5.71 -0.47
CA PHE A 8 -39.80 -6.38 0.83
C PHE A 8 -39.16 -7.76 0.69
N TYR A 9 -39.65 -8.58 -0.25
CA TYR A 9 -39.08 -9.90 -0.49
C TYR A 9 -37.64 -9.81 -1.00
N LEU A 10 -37.37 -8.99 -1.99
CA LEU A 10 -36.02 -8.77 -2.52
C LEU A 10 -35.05 -8.29 -1.44
N HIS A 11 -35.43 -7.29 -0.66
CA HIS A 11 -34.63 -6.80 0.45
C HIS A 11 -34.33 -7.89 1.48
N THR A 12 -35.30 -8.74 1.79
CA THR A 12 -35.12 -9.84 2.73
C THR A 12 -34.20 -10.91 2.16
N ILE A 13 -34.39 -11.32 0.91
CA ILE A 13 -33.55 -12.31 0.23
C ILE A 13 -32.09 -11.79 0.16
N CYS A 14 -31.89 -10.54 -0.26
CA CYS A 14 -30.55 -9.94 -0.31
C CYS A 14 -29.85 -9.97 1.06
N ARG A 15 -30.54 -9.58 2.12
CA ARG A 15 -29.99 -9.64 3.49
C ARG A 15 -29.49 -11.01 3.89
N TYR A 16 -30.34 -12.02 3.73
CA TYR A 16 -29.98 -13.40 4.11
C TYR A 16 -28.87 -13.96 3.23
N PHE A 17 -28.91 -13.68 1.94
CA PHE A 17 -27.86 -14.11 1.02
C PHE A 17 -26.51 -13.47 1.37
N LEU A 18 -26.47 -12.14 1.56
CA LEU A 18 -25.28 -11.44 1.97
C LEU A 18 -24.71 -12.00 3.28
N ALA A 19 -25.56 -12.18 4.29
CA ALA A 19 -25.16 -12.73 5.58
C ALA A 19 -24.56 -14.13 5.46
N THR A 20 -25.20 -15.03 4.69
CA THR A 20 -24.74 -16.41 4.54
C THR A 20 -23.43 -16.50 3.78
N VAL A 21 -23.30 -15.77 2.65
CA VAL A 21 -22.09 -15.82 1.84
C VAL A 21 -20.90 -15.27 2.60
N ILE A 22 -21.04 -14.11 3.27
CA ILE A 22 -19.90 -13.53 3.99
C ILE A 22 -19.49 -14.37 5.20
N LEU A 23 -20.43 -15.06 5.83
CA LEU A 23 -20.14 -16.00 6.90
C LEU A 23 -19.27 -17.16 6.43
N SER A 24 -19.54 -17.71 5.23
CA SER A 24 -18.70 -18.76 4.64
C SER A 24 -17.28 -18.29 4.36
N TYR A 25 -17.09 -17.06 3.86
CA TYR A 25 -15.76 -16.47 3.68
C TYR A 25 -15.04 -16.20 5.01
N ALA A 26 -15.78 -15.83 6.06
CA ALA A 26 -15.19 -15.66 7.38
C ALA A 26 -14.65 -16.99 7.95
N PHE A 27 -15.44 -18.05 7.84
CA PHE A 27 -14.98 -19.39 8.27
C PHE A 27 -13.81 -19.90 7.43
N ALA A 28 -13.78 -19.64 6.13
CA ALA A 28 -12.66 -20.02 5.28
C ALA A 28 -11.32 -19.39 5.75
N LYS A 29 -11.37 -18.16 6.29
CA LYS A 29 -10.18 -17.49 6.87
C LYS A 29 -9.75 -18.13 8.20
N ILE A 30 -10.71 -18.38 9.11
CA ILE A 30 -10.44 -18.98 10.41
C ILE A 30 -9.88 -20.41 10.26
N LEU A 31 -10.43 -21.17 9.32
CA LEU A 31 -10.01 -22.54 9.05
C LEU A 31 -8.76 -22.65 8.18
N GLY A 32 -8.19 -21.52 7.76
CA GLY A 32 -6.96 -21.49 6.94
C GLY A 32 -7.14 -22.07 5.53
N THR A 33 -8.36 -22.13 5.00
CA THR A 33 -8.63 -22.57 3.62
C THR A 33 -8.53 -21.42 2.62
N GLN A 34 -8.52 -20.18 3.10
CA GLN A 34 -8.25 -18.97 2.32
C GLN A 34 -6.94 -18.33 2.81
N PHE A 35 -6.20 -17.72 1.90
CA PHE A 35 -4.90 -17.09 2.16
C PHE A 35 -3.81 -18.07 2.65
N THR A 36 -3.85 -19.29 2.17
CA THR A 36 -2.84 -20.32 2.49
C THR A 36 -1.51 -19.95 1.86
N THR A 37 -0.45 -19.91 2.67
CA THR A 37 0.91 -19.64 2.21
C THR A 37 1.72 -20.92 2.25
N GLN A 38 2.37 -21.28 1.14
CA GLN A 38 3.27 -22.42 1.08
C GLN A 38 4.70 -21.99 1.45
N PRO A 39 5.51 -22.85 2.11
CA PRO A 39 6.87 -22.50 2.51
C PRO A 39 7.77 -21.98 1.38
N SER A 40 7.64 -22.53 0.17
CA SER A 40 8.41 -22.13 -1.01
C SER A 40 8.17 -20.70 -1.49
N VAL A 41 7.10 -20.08 -1.04
CA VAL A 41 6.74 -18.70 -1.42
C VAL A 41 7.67 -17.67 -0.78
N TYR A 42 8.14 -17.96 0.43
CA TYR A 42 8.99 -17.02 1.17
C TYR A 42 10.35 -16.77 0.50
N ASP A 43 10.77 -17.68 -0.37
CA ASP A 43 12.03 -17.57 -1.12
C ASP A 43 11.86 -16.86 -2.47
N GLN A 44 10.63 -16.50 -2.88
CA GLN A 44 10.37 -15.85 -4.15
C GLN A 44 10.60 -14.34 -4.09
N PRO A 45 11.25 -13.73 -5.09
CA PRO A 45 11.35 -12.29 -5.20
C PRO A 45 9.96 -11.67 -5.40
N ILE A 46 9.62 -10.63 -4.63
CA ILE A 46 8.32 -9.92 -4.76
C ILE A 46 8.04 -9.49 -6.21
N GLY A 47 9.06 -9.13 -6.96
CA GLY A 47 8.90 -8.70 -8.36
C GLY A 47 8.55 -9.81 -9.35
N SER A 48 8.56 -11.09 -8.95
CA SER A 48 8.11 -12.22 -9.77
C SER A 48 6.66 -12.63 -9.48
N LEU A 49 6.05 -12.08 -8.41
CA LEU A 49 4.70 -12.41 -8.00
C LEU A 49 3.66 -11.70 -8.88
N THR A 50 2.58 -12.40 -9.19
CA THR A 50 1.36 -11.81 -9.75
C THR A 50 0.63 -10.95 -8.72
N GLY A 51 -0.30 -10.09 -9.14
CA GLY A 51 -1.14 -9.32 -8.22
C GLY A 51 -1.93 -10.21 -7.26
N PHE A 52 -2.49 -11.31 -7.79
CA PHE A 52 -3.18 -12.33 -6.99
C PHE A 52 -2.27 -12.92 -5.90
N GLU A 53 -1.08 -13.43 -6.26
CA GLU A 53 -0.13 -14.02 -5.32
C GLU A 53 0.32 -13.02 -4.27
N LEU A 54 0.65 -11.78 -4.68
CA LEU A 54 1.04 -10.72 -3.76
C LEU A 54 -0.04 -10.44 -2.71
N THR A 55 -1.31 -10.35 -3.13
CA THR A 55 -2.45 -10.15 -2.24
C THR A 55 -2.66 -11.35 -1.32
N TRP A 56 -2.56 -12.56 -1.88
CA TRP A 56 -2.76 -13.79 -1.13
C TRP A 56 -1.74 -13.96 -0.03
N TYR A 57 -0.47 -13.67 -0.32
CA TYR A 57 0.61 -13.77 0.65
C TYR A 57 0.58 -12.62 1.68
N TYR A 58 0.18 -11.43 1.26
CA TYR A 58 -0.02 -10.32 2.20
C TYR A 58 -1.06 -10.66 3.28
N TYR A 59 -2.23 -11.13 2.89
CA TYR A 59 -3.27 -11.52 3.85
C TYR A 59 -2.93 -12.80 4.61
N GLY A 60 -2.18 -13.72 4.01
CA GLY A 60 -1.75 -14.96 4.63
C GLY A 60 -0.58 -14.82 5.60
N TYR A 61 0.17 -13.72 5.53
CA TYR A 61 1.33 -13.48 6.38
C TYR A 61 0.98 -13.42 7.87
N SER A 62 -0.16 -12.83 8.22
CA SER A 62 -0.60 -12.69 9.60
C SER A 62 -1.92 -13.40 9.86
N PHE A 63 -1.87 -14.52 10.56
CA PHE A 63 -3.07 -15.24 11.00
C PHE A 63 -4.04 -14.34 11.79
N TRP A 64 -3.53 -13.55 12.73
CA TRP A 64 -4.35 -12.68 13.56
C TRP A 64 -5.06 -11.58 12.76
N TYR A 65 -4.44 -11.07 11.72
CA TYR A 65 -5.07 -10.12 10.82
C TYR A 65 -6.22 -10.77 10.05
N GLY A 66 -6.01 -12.00 9.57
CA GLY A 66 -7.07 -12.82 8.96
C GLY A 66 -8.25 -13.07 9.91
N VAL A 67 -7.96 -13.38 11.19
CA VAL A 67 -8.98 -13.53 12.25
C VAL A 67 -9.75 -12.23 12.49
N PHE A 68 -9.08 -11.08 12.55
CA PHE A 68 -9.72 -9.77 12.72
C PHE A 68 -10.71 -9.49 11.58
N ILE A 69 -10.32 -9.74 10.33
CA ILE A 69 -11.21 -9.61 9.18
C ILE A 69 -12.41 -10.58 9.33
N ALA A 70 -12.16 -11.82 9.68
CA ALA A 70 -13.21 -12.82 9.83
C ALA A 70 -14.21 -12.44 10.93
N VAL A 71 -13.75 -11.96 12.07
CA VAL A 71 -14.63 -11.50 13.18
C VAL A 71 -15.51 -10.33 12.74
N SER A 72 -14.96 -9.36 12.00
CA SER A 72 -15.77 -8.26 11.47
C SER A 72 -16.81 -8.73 10.46
N GLN A 73 -16.50 -9.72 9.64
CA GLN A 73 -17.42 -10.36 8.69
C GLN A 73 -18.52 -11.14 9.42
N ILE A 74 -18.18 -11.90 10.47
CA ILE A 74 -19.15 -12.63 11.32
C ILE A 74 -20.08 -11.63 12.00
N ALA A 75 -19.55 -10.56 12.59
CA ALA A 75 -20.34 -9.53 13.24
C ALA A 75 -21.34 -8.89 12.26
N SER A 76 -20.89 -8.52 11.07
CA SER A 76 -21.77 -8.00 10.02
C SER A 76 -22.84 -9.01 9.61
N SER A 77 -22.49 -10.28 9.41
CA SER A 77 -23.42 -11.36 9.09
C SER A 77 -24.51 -11.49 10.14
N LEU A 78 -24.13 -11.58 11.41
CA LEU A 78 -25.08 -11.68 12.52
C LEU A 78 -26.04 -10.49 12.57
N LEU A 79 -25.52 -9.26 12.38
CA LEU A 79 -26.34 -8.05 12.35
C LEU A 79 -27.31 -8.02 11.16
N LEU A 80 -26.94 -8.61 10.02
CA LEU A 80 -27.81 -8.68 8.84
C LEU A 80 -28.95 -9.71 9.00
N PHE A 81 -28.79 -10.75 9.78
CA PHE A 81 -29.86 -11.71 10.02
C PHE A 81 -31.08 -11.08 10.74
N PHE A 82 -30.84 -10.07 11.57
CA PHE A 82 -31.92 -9.44 12.33
C PHE A 82 -32.35 -8.10 11.73
N ARG A 83 -33.63 -7.89 11.52
CA ARG A 83 -34.18 -6.67 10.92
C ARG A 83 -33.84 -5.39 11.71
N ARG A 84 -33.77 -5.49 13.04
CA ARG A 84 -33.46 -4.33 13.92
C ARG A 84 -32.05 -3.81 13.70
N THR A 85 -31.09 -4.67 13.41
CA THR A 85 -29.67 -4.36 13.31
C THR A 85 -29.18 -4.27 11.87
N THR A 86 -30.07 -4.46 10.87
CA THR A 86 -29.72 -4.43 9.45
C THR A 86 -28.98 -3.17 9.05
N ARG A 87 -29.35 -1.99 9.58
CA ARG A 87 -28.70 -0.71 9.25
C ARG A 87 -27.23 -0.70 9.66
N VAL A 88 -26.93 -1.14 10.87
CA VAL A 88 -25.55 -1.24 11.36
C VAL A 88 -24.79 -2.32 10.59
N GLY A 89 -25.44 -3.48 10.39
CA GLY A 89 -24.87 -4.60 9.66
C GLY A 89 -24.49 -4.25 8.22
N ILE A 90 -25.34 -3.50 7.51
CA ILE A 90 -25.06 -3.15 6.09
C ILE A 90 -23.97 -2.08 5.97
N VAL A 91 -23.87 -1.14 6.90
CA VAL A 91 -22.78 -0.17 6.93
C VAL A 91 -21.44 -0.88 7.18
N LEU A 92 -21.40 -1.77 8.18
CA LEU A 92 -20.23 -2.59 8.46
C LEU A 92 -19.89 -3.49 7.27
N TYR A 93 -20.88 -4.10 6.63
CA TYR A 93 -20.70 -4.91 5.43
C TYR A 93 -20.06 -4.12 4.28
N LEU A 94 -20.60 -2.97 3.95
CA LEU A 94 -20.07 -2.13 2.88
C LEU A 94 -18.68 -1.62 3.17
N SER A 95 -18.32 -1.37 4.43
CA SER A 95 -17.00 -0.85 4.79
C SER A 95 -15.87 -1.80 4.37
N PHE A 96 -16.05 -3.11 4.54
CA PHE A 96 -15.05 -4.08 4.07
C PHE A 96 -15.31 -4.57 2.64
N MET A 97 -16.57 -4.62 2.18
CA MET A 97 -16.89 -5.14 0.86
C MET A 97 -16.40 -4.23 -0.27
N VAL A 98 -16.49 -2.91 -0.10
CA VAL A 98 -15.93 -1.95 -1.06
C VAL A 98 -14.41 -2.13 -1.15
N ASN A 99 -13.73 -2.34 -0.03
CA ASN A 99 -12.29 -2.62 -0.03
C ASN A 99 -11.96 -3.93 -0.78
N ILE A 100 -12.70 -5.00 -0.50
CA ILE A 100 -12.53 -6.30 -1.19
C ILE A 100 -12.70 -6.11 -2.70
N LEU A 101 -13.78 -5.44 -3.13
CA LEU A 101 -14.05 -5.18 -4.54
C LEU A 101 -12.90 -4.41 -5.21
N LEU A 102 -12.39 -3.36 -4.57
CA LEU A 102 -11.28 -2.57 -5.10
C LEU A 102 -10.00 -3.40 -5.21
N VAL A 103 -9.70 -4.22 -4.21
CA VAL A 103 -8.54 -5.13 -4.22
C VAL A 103 -8.67 -6.16 -5.34
N ASP A 104 -9.84 -6.78 -5.49
CA ASP A 104 -10.09 -7.79 -6.53
C ASP A 104 -9.85 -7.25 -7.95
N TYR A 105 -10.25 -6.01 -8.21
CA TYR A 105 -10.00 -5.36 -9.50
C TYR A 105 -8.57 -4.85 -9.66
N ALA A 106 -7.97 -4.29 -8.61
CA ALA A 106 -6.64 -3.69 -8.67
C ALA A 106 -5.52 -4.74 -8.77
N TYR A 107 -5.75 -5.95 -8.24
CA TYR A 107 -4.76 -7.02 -8.21
C TYR A 107 -5.13 -8.23 -9.09
N ASP A 108 -6.09 -8.04 -10.00
CA ASP A 108 -6.52 -9.06 -10.98
C ASP A 108 -6.92 -10.40 -10.37
N ILE A 109 -7.75 -10.37 -9.31
CA ILE A 109 -8.29 -11.58 -8.67
C ILE A 109 -9.54 -12.05 -9.42
N ASP A 110 -9.35 -12.57 -10.63
CA ASP A 110 -10.43 -12.87 -11.58
C ASP A 110 -11.51 -13.80 -11.03
N GLY A 111 -11.12 -14.78 -10.22
CA GLY A 111 -12.07 -15.72 -9.59
C GLY A 111 -13.02 -15.07 -8.57
N ALA A 112 -12.68 -13.89 -8.02
CA ALA A 112 -13.49 -13.21 -7.02
C ALA A 112 -14.27 -12.00 -7.56
N LYS A 113 -13.80 -11.33 -8.63
CA LYS A 113 -14.38 -10.10 -9.20
C LYS A 113 -15.90 -10.17 -9.37
N GLY A 114 -16.40 -11.24 -10.00
CA GLY A 114 -17.84 -11.39 -10.28
C GLY A 114 -18.68 -11.48 -9.02
N MET A 115 -18.27 -12.32 -8.07
CA MET A 115 -18.97 -12.47 -6.80
C MET A 115 -18.90 -11.21 -5.94
N ALA A 116 -17.73 -10.58 -5.85
CA ALA A 116 -17.56 -9.33 -5.11
C ALA A 116 -18.44 -8.20 -5.69
N THR A 117 -18.53 -8.09 -7.01
CA THR A 117 -19.43 -7.14 -7.67
C THR A 117 -20.88 -7.41 -7.33
N LEU A 118 -21.34 -8.65 -7.46
CA LEU A 118 -22.70 -9.04 -7.12
C LEU A 118 -23.05 -8.71 -5.67
N LEU A 119 -22.19 -9.11 -4.73
CA LEU A 119 -22.39 -8.86 -3.31
C LEU A 119 -22.41 -7.36 -2.99
N THR A 120 -21.55 -6.57 -3.63
CA THR A 120 -21.54 -5.12 -3.47
C THR A 120 -22.83 -4.47 -3.99
N LEU A 121 -23.32 -4.88 -5.16
CA LEU A 121 -24.58 -4.37 -5.73
C LEU A 121 -25.79 -4.72 -4.84
N MET A 122 -25.84 -5.95 -4.34
CA MET A 122 -26.89 -6.37 -3.39
C MET A 122 -26.81 -5.58 -2.09
N ALA A 123 -25.61 -5.34 -1.57
CA ALA A 123 -25.41 -4.55 -0.35
C ALA A 123 -25.81 -3.08 -0.57
N LEU A 124 -25.47 -2.49 -1.71
CA LEU A 124 -25.92 -1.14 -2.08
C LEU A 124 -27.46 -1.09 -2.20
N PHE A 125 -28.10 -2.10 -2.76
CA PHE A 125 -29.56 -2.17 -2.82
C PHE A 125 -30.19 -2.15 -1.42
N VAL A 126 -29.66 -2.96 -0.48
CA VAL A 126 -30.15 -2.98 0.90
C VAL A 126 -29.93 -1.64 1.59
N PHE A 127 -28.75 -1.03 1.43
CA PHE A 127 -28.42 0.28 1.97
C PHE A 127 -29.32 1.40 1.42
N LEU A 128 -29.47 1.45 0.10
CA LEU A 128 -30.27 2.46 -0.59
C LEU A 128 -31.75 2.33 -0.33
N SER A 129 -32.23 1.15 0.05
CA SER A 129 -33.64 0.96 0.46
C SER A 129 -34.03 1.81 1.67
N GLU A 130 -33.06 2.18 2.51
CA GLU A 130 -33.28 3.03 3.69
C GLU A 130 -32.49 4.34 3.64
N TYR A 131 -32.08 4.82 2.45
CA TYR A 131 -31.20 5.97 2.27
C TYR A 131 -31.64 7.24 2.99
N LYS A 132 -32.95 7.51 3.05
CA LYS A 132 -33.50 8.69 3.76
C LYS A 132 -33.19 8.67 5.26
N VAL A 133 -33.19 7.48 5.86
CA VAL A 133 -32.85 7.32 7.28
C VAL A 133 -31.37 7.58 7.51
N PHE A 134 -30.52 7.05 6.61
CA PHE A 134 -29.08 7.31 6.67
C PHE A 134 -28.76 8.78 6.47
N LEU A 135 -29.36 9.43 5.46
CA LEU A 135 -29.16 10.87 5.25
C LEU A 135 -29.58 11.67 6.50
N LYS A 136 -30.76 11.37 7.06
CA LYS A 136 -31.22 12.04 8.29
C LYS A 136 -30.27 11.82 9.45
N TYR A 137 -29.75 10.60 9.63
CA TYR A 137 -28.87 10.28 10.76
C TYR A 137 -27.47 10.91 10.61
N PHE A 138 -26.88 10.82 9.42
CA PHE A 138 -25.50 11.28 9.21
C PHE A 138 -25.38 12.79 8.88
N LEU A 139 -26.42 13.41 8.31
CA LEU A 139 -26.39 14.81 7.92
C LEU A 139 -27.13 15.74 8.88
N THR A 140 -27.80 15.20 9.92
CA THR A 140 -28.37 16.02 10.97
C THR A 140 -27.27 16.40 11.97
N GLU A 141 -27.22 17.65 12.37
CA GLU A 141 -26.28 18.11 13.41
C GLU A 141 -26.47 17.28 14.70
N ALA A 142 -25.34 16.88 15.29
CA ALA A 142 -25.38 16.15 16.55
C ALA A 142 -26.01 17.01 17.66
N PRO A 143 -27.03 16.50 18.39
CA PRO A 143 -27.74 17.28 19.39
C PRO A 143 -26.98 17.48 20.71
N LEU A 144 -25.69 17.12 20.72
CA LEU A 144 -24.83 17.18 21.90
C LEU A 144 -24.72 18.62 22.48
N PHE A 145 -24.71 19.62 21.57
CA PHE A 145 -24.71 21.03 21.95
C PHE A 145 -25.85 21.74 21.22
N GLN A 146 -26.75 22.33 21.95
CA GLN A 146 -27.79 23.21 21.40
C GLN A 146 -27.19 24.56 21.00
N ASP A 147 -27.86 25.29 20.13
CA ASP A 147 -27.36 26.62 19.71
C ASP A 147 -27.19 27.58 20.89
N ALA A 148 -27.97 27.41 21.97
CA ALA A 148 -27.83 28.16 23.20
C ALA A 148 -26.55 27.88 24.00
N ASP A 149 -25.97 26.68 23.81
CA ASP A 149 -24.74 26.27 24.51
C ASP A 149 -23.47 26.76 23.79
N ARG A 150 -23.62 27.28 22.56
CA ARG A 150 -22.49 27.75 21.75
C ARG A 150 -22.07 29.15 22.20
N PRO A 151 -20.79 29.34 22.57
CA PRO A 151 -20.28 30.68 22.85
C PRO A 151 -20.48 31.63 21.65
N ASN A 152 -20.92 32.86 21.89
CA ASN A 152 -21.23 33.83 20.84
C ASN A 152 -20.05 34.13 19.88
N TRP A 153 -18.80 34.00 20.34
CA TRP A 153 -17.63 34.21 19.51
C TRP A 153 -17.44 33.16 18.44
N ILE A 154 -17.89 31.90 18.66
CA ILE A 154 -17.81 30.82 17.66
C ILE A 154 -18.64 31.18 16.42
N ASN A 155 -19.80 31.82 16.62
CA ASN A 155 -20.62 32.25 15.50
C ASN A 155 -19.92 33.29 14.61
N LYS A 156 -19.08 34.14 15.20
CA LYS A 156 -18.30 35.15 14.47
C LYS A 156 -17.20 34.56 13.62
N ILE A 157 -16.67 33.40 13.99
CA ILE A 157 -15.55 32.75 13.29
C ILE A 157 -15.98 31.54 12.43
N LYS A 158 -17.29 31.33 12.25
CA LYS A 158 -17.82 30.21 11.41
C LYS A 158 -17.18 30.15 10.01
N PHE A 159 -16.88 31.31 9.43
CA PHE A 159 -16.26 31.36 8.11
C PHE A 159 -14.79 30.91 8.14
N LEU A 160 -14.12 30.94 9.28
CA LEU A 160 -12.69 30.61 9.40
C LEU A 160 -12.39 29.18 8.93
N LYS A 161 -13.35 28.24 9.08
CA LYS A 161 -13.21 26.89 8.55
C LYS A 161 -13.01 26.84 7.03
N TRP A 162 -13.64 27.75 6.28
CA TRP A 162 -13.49 27.83 4.84
C TRP A 162 -12.12 28.34 4.39
N VAL A 163 -11.44 29.04 5.26
CA VAL A 163 -10.05 29.47 5.08
C VAL A 163 -9.07 28.42 5.61
N TYR A 164 -9.38 27.85 6.79
CA TYR A 164 -8.56 26.83 7.44
C TYR A 164 -8.42 25.56 6.59
N ILE A 165 -9.53 25.04 6.04
CA ILE A 165 -9.51 23.80 5.25
C ILE A 165 -8.56 23.90 4.03
N PRO A 166 -8.65 24.91 3.15
CA PRO A 166 -7.71 25.08 2.07
C PRO A 166 -6.27 25.29 2.52
N ILE A 167 -6.04 26.06 3.58
CA ILE A 167 -4.68 26.28 4.12
C ILE A 167 -4.06 24.97 4.59
N VAL A 168 -4.79 24.16 5.34
CA VAL A 168 -4.30 22.85 5.80
C VAL A 168 -4.03 21.93 4.61
N PHE A 169 -4.97 21.86 3.67
CA PHE A 169 -4.83 21.00 2.48
C PHE A 169 -3.61 21.40 1.64
N LEU A 170 -3.48 22.68 1.33
CA LEU A 170 -2.36 23.20 0.56
C LEU A 170 -1.05 23.10 1.34
N GLY A 171 -1.05 23.44 2.63
CA GLY A 171 0.14 23.35 3.49
C GLY A 171 0.69 21.93 3.56
N ILE A 172 -0.18 20.92 3.78
CA ILE A 172 0.21 19.52 3.78
C ILE A 172 0.69 19.08 2.37
N PHE A 173 -0.06 19.44 1.31
CA PHE A 173 0.31 19.08 -0.05
C PHE A 173 1.67 19.64 -0.44
N PHE A 174 1.92 20.94 -0.23
CA PHE A 174 3.20 21.56 -0.56
C PHE A 174 4.34 21.07 0.34
N GLY A 175 4.07 20.85 1.64
CA GLY A 175 5.04 20.26 2.56
C GLY A 175 5.49 18.88 2.11
N LEU A 176 4.54 17.98 1.82
CA LEU A 176 4.84 16.63 1.34
C LEU A 176 5.47 16.65 -0.07
N SER A 177 5.05 17.57 -0.95
CA SER A 177 5.65 17.73 -2.27
C SER A 177 7.13 18.15 -2.19
N THR A 178 7.45 19.06 -1.28
CA THR A 178 8.84 19.48 -1.01
C THR A 178 9.67 18.32 -0.46
N LEU A 179 9.13 17.56 0.49
CA LEU A 179 9.79 16.36 1.01
C LEU A 179 9.99 15.32 -0.10
N LYS A 180 8.99 15.10 -0.94
CA LYS A 180 9.10 14.19 -2.09
C LYS A 180 10.20 14.63 -3.05
N SER A 181 10.26 15.90 -3.41
CA SER A 181 11.30 16.41 -4.32
C SER A 181 12.70 16.29 -3.73
N LYS A 182 12.85 16.45 -2.41
CA LYS A 182 14.14 16.35 -1.72
C LYS A 182 14.61 14.89 -1.55
N PHE A 183 13.72 13.98 -1.18
CA PHE A 183 14.08 12.63 -0.72
C PHE A 183 13.67 11.50 -1.67
N MET A 184 12.72 11.74 -2.56
CA MET A 184 12.17 10.72 -3.47
C MET A 184 12.40 11.08 -4.94
N ALA A 185 13.25 12.08 -5.24
CA ALA A 185 13.58 12.42 -6.62
C ALA A 185 14.28 11.24 -7.30
N LYS A 186 13.77 10.87 -8.47
CA LYS A 186 14.35 9.85 -9.32
C LYS A 186 15.29 10.55 -10.31
N ASN A 187 16.51 10.06 -10.40
CA ASN A 187 17.49 10.52 -11.39
C ASN A 187 17.62 9.51 -12.54
N GLN A 188 18.53 9.78 -13.47
CA GLN A 188 18.76 8.94 -14.67
C GLN A 188 19.20 7.50 -14.37
N PHE A 189 19.80 7.26 -13.19
CA PHE A 189 20.26 5.93 -12.76
C PHE A 189 19.13 5.10 -12.17
N TYR A 190 18.07 5.71 -11.65
CA TYR A 190 17.01 5.04 -10.90
C TYR A 190 16.47 3.82 -11.64
N GLY A 191 16.46 2.68 -10.97
CA GLY A 191 15.95 1.40 -11.48
C GLY A 191 16.90 0.24 -11.23
N THR A 192 16.55 -0.91 -11.76
CA THR A 192 17.34 -2.15 -11.68
C THR A 192 18.12 -2.35 -12.96
N TRP A 193 19.42 -2.52 -12.85
CA TRP A 193 20.34 -2.74 -13.94
C TRP A 193 21.03 -4.09 -13.77
N GLN A 194 20.98 -4.91 -14.80
CA GLN A 194 21.64 -6.22 -14.82
C GLN A 194 23.03 -6.09 -15.44
N ASN A 195 24.02 -6.65 -14.77
CA ASN A 195 25.37 -6.77 -15.32
C ASN A 195 25.36 -7.76 -16.50
N THR A 196 25.95 -7.36 -17.61
CA THR A 196 26.07 -8.22 -18.79
C THR A 196 27.23 -9.19 -18.68
N ASP A 197 28.17 -8.96 -17.75
CA ASP A 197 29.27 -9.91 -17.48
C ASP A 197 28.75 -11.07 -16.60
N THR A 198 28.66 -12.25 -17.20
CA THR A 198 28.19 -13.47 -16.53
C THR A 198 29.17 -14.04 -15.50
N LEU A 199 30.47 -13.65 -15.56
CA LEU A 199 31.50 -14.08 -14.61
C LEU A 199 31.55 -13.21 -13.37
N SER A 200 30.83 -12.08 -13.37
CA SER A 200 30.78 -11.17 -12.22
C SER A 200 29.98 -11.76 -11.07
N ASN A 201 30.53 -11.69 -9.86
CA ASN A 201 29.82 -12.04 -8.63
C ASN A 201 28.63 -11.14 -8.33
N PHE A 202 28.49 -10.02 -9.02
CA PHE A 202 27.43 -9.03 -8.86
C PHE A 202 26.59 -8.97 -10.13
N LYS A 203 25.34 -9.41 -10.01
CA LYS A 203 24.44 -9.53 -11.15
C LYS A 203 23.50 -8.33 -11.31
N TYR A 204 22.99 -7.77 -10.20
CA TYR A 204 22.02 -6.68 -10.22
C TYR A 204 22.51 -5.46 -9.46
N TYR A 205 22.44 -4.32 -10.10
CA TYR A 205 22.72 -3.00 -9.56
C TYR A 205 21.38 -2.25 -9.46
N ASN A 206 20.88 -2.04 -8.24
CA ASN A 206 19.64 -1.32 -8.01
C ASN A 206 20.00 0.09 -7.54
N PHE A 207 19.70 1.09 -8.35
CA PHE A 207 19.80 2.48 -7.96
C PHE A 207 18.46 2.96 -7.47
N GLU A 208 18.40 3.39 -6.23
CA GLU A 208 17.18 3.72 -5.51
C GLU A 208 17.06 5.25 -5.33
N VAL A 209 15.96 5.70 -4.73
CA VAL A 209 15.76 7.09 -4.34
C VAL A 209 16.79 7.54 -3.31
N ALA A 210 16.89 8.87 -3.06
CA ALA A 210 17.86 9.45 -2.13
C ALA A 210 19.34 9.09 -2.44
N ASN A 211 19.64 8.80 -3.73
CA ASN A 211 20.98 8.40 -4.18
C ASN A 211 21.55 7.18 -3.43
N THR A 212 20.68 6.26 -3.03
CA THR A 212 21.10 4.99 -2.46
C THR A 212 21.19 3.90 -3.53
N PHE A 213 22.01 2.87 -3.27
CA PHE A 213 22.09 1.73 -4.16
C PHE A 213 22.16 0.42 -3.38
N LYS A 214 21.73 -0.67 -4.05
CA LYS A 214 21.93 -2.06 -3.61
C LYS A 214 22.46 -2.90 -4.76
N ILE A 215 23.63 -3.50 -4.57
CA ILE A 215 24.20 -4.47 -5.52
C ILE A 215 23.98 -5.86 -4.96
N LYS A 216 23.41 -6.73 -5.77
CA LYS A 216 23.08 -8.11 -5.41
C LYS A 216 23.83 -9.08 -6.32
N GLY A 217 24.31 -10.16 -5.73
CA GLY A 217 24.83 -11.32 -6.47
C GLY A 217 23.70 -12.14 -7.11
N ASP A 218 24.03 -13.31 -7.60
CA ASP A 218 23.03 -14.29 -8.00
C ASP A 218 22.28 -14.82 -6.76
N ALA A 219 21.07 -15.41 -6.96
CA ALA A 219 20.18 -15.85 -5.88
C ALA A 219 20.84 -16.77 -4.84
N ASN A 220 21.90 -17.48 -5.23
CA ASN A 220 22.71 -18.36 -4.37
C ASN A 220 23.87 -17.66 -3.63
N LEU A 221 24.16 -16.39 -3.94
CA LEU A 221 25.20 -15.60 -3.27
C LEU A 221 24.53 -14.53 -2.42
N GLN A 222 24.42 -14.77 -1.12
CA GLN A 222 23.87 -13.85 -0.12
C GLN A 222 24.67 -12.54 0.04
N LYS A 223 25.53 -12.21 -0.92
CA LYS A 223 26.35 -11.01 -0.86
C LYS A 223 25.55 -9.82 -1.38
N VAL A 224 25.01 -9.03 -0.46
CA VAL A 224 24.37 -7.75 -0.74
C VAL A 224 25.31 -6.66 -0.33
N VAL A 225 25.61 -5.73 -1.23
CA VAL A 225 26.37 -4.50 -0.95
C VAL A 225 25.41 -3.33 -1.11
N ASN A 226 25.23 -2.54 -0.08
CA ASN A 226 24.40 -1.35 -0.06
C ASN A 226 25.24 -0.11 0.24
N GLY A 227 24.74 1.04 -0.16
CA GLY A 227 25.42 2.30 0.10
C GLY A 227 24.78 3.48 -0.62
N PHE A 228 25.60 4.49 -0.81
CA PHE A 228 25.21 5.75 -1.44
C PHE A 228 26.07 6.02 -2.67
N TYR A 229 25.48 6.67 -3.66
CA TYR A 229 26.21 7.11 -4.83
C TYR A 229 26.12 8.62 -5.01
N SER A 230 27.18 9.18 -5.52
CA SER A 230 27.25 10.56 -5.99
C SER A 230 27.62 10.57 -7.45
N PHE A 231 27.17 11.55 -8.19
CA PHE A 231 27.46 11.66 -9.62
C PHE A 231 27.62 13.12 -10.04
N THR A 232 28.40 13.32 -11.09
CA THR A 232 28.53 14.58 -11.84
C THR A 232 27.92 14.40 -13.23
N SER A 233 28.23 15.29 -14.16
CA SER A 233 27.80 15.18 -15.57
C SER A 233 28.37 13.94 -16.27
N ASP A 234 29.53 13.46 -15.85
CA ASP A 234 30.36 12.45 -16.54
C ASP A 234 30.88 11.34 -15.62
N SER A 235 30.80 11.50 -14.32
CA SER A 235 31.37 10.56 -13.36
C SER A 235 30.35 10.09 -12.32
N ILE A 236 30.54 8.86 -11.83
CA ILE A 236 29.76 8.25 -10.76
C ILE A 236 30.69 7.60 -9.74
N VAL A 237 30.36 7.77 -8.46
CA VAL A 237 31.11 7.18 -7.34
C VAL A 237 30.13 6.47 -6.41
N LEU A 238 30.31 5.16 -6.22
CA LEU A 238 29.54 4.33 -5.29
C LEU A 238 30.36 4.10 -4.02
N ARG A 239 29.76 4.35 -2.87
CA ARG A 239 30.38 4.22 -1.55
C ARG A 239 29.53 3.35 -0.63
N THR A 240 30.18 2.48 0.13
CA THR A 240 29.54 1.65 1.16
C THR A 240 29.99 2.12 2.54
N PRO A 241 29.11 2.09 3.56
CA PRO A 241 29.50 2.38 4.93
C PRO A 241 30.59 1.42 5.44
N LYS A 242 31.57 1.94 6.16
CA LYS A 242 32.53 1.09 6.90
C LYS A 242 31.78 0.35 8.01
N LYS A 243 32.26 -0.86 8.41
CA LYS A 243 31.60 -1.69 9.44
C LYS A 243 31.34 -0.95 10.75
N GLU A 244 32.24 -0.10 11.18
CA GLU A 244 32.12 0.72 12.39
C GLU A 244 30.97 1.72 12.33
N TYR A 245 30.63 2.20 11.12
CA TYR A 245 29.55 3.14 10.90
C TYR A 245 28.17 2.45 10.85
N LEU A 246 28.09 1.22 10.39
CA LEU A 246 26.83 0.43 10.39
C LEU A 246 26.28 0.22 11.80
N ASN A 247 27.14 -0.04 12.75
CA ASN A 247 26.74 -0.24 14.16
C ASN A 247 26.22 1.06 14.82
N SER A 248 26.62 2.24 14.31
CA SER A 248 26.13 3.54 14.82
C SER A 248 24.84 4.01 14.14
N ILE A 249 24.48 3.46 12.97
CA ILE A 249 23.24 3.82 12.24
C ILE A 249 22.02 3.06 12.83
N GLU A 250 22.19 1.90 13.42
CA GLU A 250 21.09 1.17 14.05
C GLU A 250 20.46 1.93 15.22
N ASP A 251 21.21 2.85 15.85
CA ASP A 251 20.79 3.68 16.98
C ASP A 251 20.43 5.13 16.61
N GLU A 252 20.71 5.61 15.38
CA GLU A 252 20.55 7.04 15.01
C GLU A 252 19.43 7.27 13.97
N ASN A 253 18.69 8.35 14.21
CA ASN A 253 17.58 8.93 13.45
C ASN A 253 17.73 8.92 11.92
N ALA A 254 16.60 8.88 11.19
CA ALA A 254 16.45 8.95 9.74
C ALA A 254 17.28 10.06 9.02
N ASN A 255 17.78 11.05 9.74
CA ASN A 255 18.64 12.11 9.22
C ASN A 255 20.05 11.63 8.81
N SER A 256 20.58 10.60 9.46
CA SER A 256 21.91 10.02 9.11
C SER A 256 21.84 9.22 7.80
N VAL A 257 20.68 8.65 7.48
CA VAL A 257 20.42 7.97 6.20
C VAL A 257 20.31 8.95 5.04
N LEU A 258 19.92 10.20 5.31
CA LEU A 258 19.68 11.21 4.28
C LEU A 258 20.90 12.12 3.99
N ASN A 259 21.79 12.26 4.96
CA ASN A 259 23.06 13.01 4.82
C ASN A 259 24.22 12.15 5.37
N PRO A 260 24.66 11.15 4.61
CA PRO A 260 25.69 10.22 5.07
C PRO A 260 27.05 10.95 5.20
N ASP A 261 27.75 10.67 6.29
CA ASP A 261 29.11 11.17 6.48
C ASP A 261 30.08 10.44 5.54
N ILE A 262 30.49 11.12 4.48
CA ILE A 262 31.35 10.56 3.43
C ILE A 262 32.71 10.11 3.98
N SER A 263 33.19 10.69 5.07
CA SER A 263 34.50 10.31 5.68
C SER A 263 34.46 8.89 6.29
N LYS A 264 33.26 8.43 6.67
CA LYS A 264 33.02 7.11 7.23
C LYS A 264 32.66 6.05 6.18
N MET A 265 32.84 6.36 4.89
CA MET A 265 32.53 5.47 3.79
C MET A 265 33.79 5.00 3.05
N SER A 266 33.66 3.82 2.42
CA SER A 266 34.65 3.28 1.50
C SER A 266 34.13 3.34 0.08
N THR A 267 34.95 3.82 -0.86
CA THR A 267 34.63 3.81 -2.29
C THR A 267 34.81 2.40 -2.83
N ILE A 268 33.77 1.90 -3.52
CA ILE A 268 33.78 0.57 -4.14
C ILE A 268 33.83 0.65 -5.67
N ILE A 269 33.23 1.66 -6.27
CA ILE A 269 33.27 1.94 -7.70
C ILE A 269 33.45 3.45 -7.87
N SER A 270 34.40 3.86 -8.71
CA SER A 270 34.62 5.22 -9.14
C SER A 270 34.99 5.20 -10.61
N GLY A 271 34.31 5.96 -11.44
CA GLY A 271 34.58 5.98 -12.87
C GLY A 271 33.69 6.93 -13.65
N THR A 272 33.99 7.07 -14.92
CA THR A 272 33.12 7.79 -15.86
C THR A 272 31.98 6.92 -16.32
N TYR A 273 30.80 7.50 -16.59
CA TYR A 273 29.65 6.76 -17.06
C TYR A 273 29.12 7.32 -18.38
N ASN A 274 28.47 6.43 -19.13
CA ASN A 274 27.69 6.78 -20.31
C ASN A 274 26.38 6.01 -20.31
N ILE A 275 25.24 6.67 -20.40
CA ILE A 275 23.91 6.06 -20.47
C ILE A 275 23.34 6.33 -21.85
N ARG A 276 22.98 5.26 -22.58
CA ARG A 276 22.30 5.31 -23.87
C ARG A 276 21.07 4.39 -23.84
N GLY A 277 19.89 4.99 -23.72
CA GLY A 277 18.63 4.23 -23.60
C GLY A 277 18.63 3.30 -22.39
N ASN A 278 18.61 2.00 -22.65
CA ASN A 278 18.58 0.94 -21.62
C ASN A 278 19.98 0.37 -21.29
N GLU A 279 21.04 0.99 -21.77
CA GLU A 279 22.41 0.54 -21.51
C GLU A 279 23.19 1.61 -20.76
N MET A 280 23.93 1.20 -19.74
CA MET A 280 24.85 2.05 -18.97
C MET A 280 26.23 1.41 -18.92
N ILE A 281 27.24 2.15 -19.29
CA ILE A 281 28.63 1.75 -19.21
C ILE A 281 29.32 2.59 -18.16
N ILE A 282 29.93 1.96 -17.16
CA ILE A 282 30.80 2.59 -16.17
C ILE A 282 32.23 2.18 -16.49
N LYS A 283 33.08 3.15 -16.82
CA LYS A 283 34.50 2.95 -17.10
C LYS A 283 35.32 3.34 -15.89
N MET A 284 36.06 2.39 -15.36
CA MET A 284 37.08 2.57 -14.31
C MET A 284 38.49 2.51 -14.96
N ASP A 285 39.52 2.90 -14.23
CA ASP A 285 40.89 2.96 -14.75
C ASP A 285 41.36 1.65 -15.41
N SER A 286 41.02 0.49 -14.83
CA SER A 286 41.48 -0.83 -15.31
C SER A 286 40.37 -1.76 -15.81
N SER A 287 39.12 -1.32 -15.75
CA SER A 287 37.98 -2.19 -16.09
C SER A 287 36.75 -1.40 -16.53
N LYS A 288 35.78 -2.08 -17.07
CA LYS A 288 34.46 -1.52 -17.41
C LYS A 288 33.34 -2.42 -16.91
N ILE A 289 32.25 -1.82 -16.48
CA ILE A 289 31.00 -2.51 -16.14
C ILE A 289 29.95 -2.10 -17.17
N VAL A 290 29.32 -3.07 -17.81
CA VAL A 290 28.24 -2.85 -18.78
C VAL A 290 26.95 -3.36 -18.15
N LEU A 291 26.00 -2.47 -17.99
CA LEU A 291 24.74 -2.71 -17.31
C LEU A 291 23.58 -2.48 -18.28
N LYS A 292 22.59 -3.39 -18.27
CA LYS A 292 21.36 -3.26 -19.06
C LYS A 292 20.19 -3.05 -18.11
N ARG A 293 19.35 -2.03 -18.35
CA ARG A 293 18.17 -1.74 -17.53
C ARG A 293 17.14 -2.85 -17.70
N VAL A 294 16.64 -3.38 -16.58
CA VAL A 294 15.67 -4.49 -16.53
C VAL A 294 14.31 -3.99 -16.02
N ARG A 295 14.32 -2.98 -15.13
CA ARG A 295 13.13 -2.36 -14.56
C ARG A 295 13.35 -0.88 -14.26
#